data_5cabc4b1b224b16c7e0efae4ff99e3a0
#
_entry.id   5cabc4b1b224b16c7e0efae4ff99e3a0
#
_cell.length_a   1.000
_cell.length_b   1.000
_cell.length_c   1.000
_cell.angle_alpha   90.00
_cell.angle_beta   90.00
_cell.angle_gamma   90.00
#
_symmetry.space_group_name_H-M   'P 1'
#
loop_
_entity.id
_entity.type
_entity.pdbx_description
1 polymer ?
#
loop_
_entity_poly.entity_id
_entity_poly.type
_entity_poly.pdbx_seq_one_letter_code
_entity_poly.pdbx_strand_id
1 'polypeptide(L)'
;MKRIAVLTSGGDAPGMNAAIRAVVRKAISEGIEVYGINHGYAGMVAGDIFPLTSASVGDKIGRGGTFLYSARYPEFAQVEGQLAGIEQLKKFGIEGVVVIGGDGSYHGAMRLTEHGFPAVGLPGTIDNDIVGTDFTIGFDTAVSTVVDALDKIRDTSSS
;
A
#
# COMPACT_ATOMS: atom_id res chain seq x y z
N MET A 1 -3.17 19.92 5.71
CA MET A 1 -2.29 18.99 4.97
C MET A 1 -2.49 19.26 3.49
N LYS A 2 -1.41 19.59 2.78
CA LYS A 2 -1.47 19.94 1.34
C LYS A 2 -0.95 18.81 0.44
N ARG A 3 -0.10 17.95 0.97
CA ARG A 3 0.61 16.94 0.22
C ARG A 3 0.77 15.64 1.02
N ILE A 4 0.36 14.52 0.44
CA ILE A 4 0.50 13.18 1.04
C ILE A 4 1.19 12.23 0.08
N ALA A 5 1.74 11.14 0.63
CA ALA A 5 2.21 10.01 -0.16
C ALA A 5 1.38 8.76 0.11
N VAL A 6 1.40 7.83 -0.83
CA VAL A 6 0.84 6.48 -0.69
C VAL A 6 1.87 5.45 -1.12
N LEU A 7 1.99 4.38 -0.35
CA LEU A 7 2.81 3.21 -0.67
C LEU A 7 2.07 1.91 -0.38
N THR A 8 2.54 0.86 -1.00
CA THR A 8 2.18 -0.51 -0.66
C THR A 8 3.41 -1.24 -0.13
N SER A 9 3.24 -2.09 0.88
CA SER A 9 4.35 -2.78 1.55
C SER A 9 3.95 -4.22 1.89
N GLY A 10 4.92 -5.09 2.01
CA GLY A 10 4.72 -6.52 2.25
C GLY A 10 4.46 -7.30 0.96
N GLY A 11 3.71 -8.40 1.05
CA GLY A 11 3.21 -9.14 -0.12
C GLY A 11 2.12 -8.34 -0.83
N ASP A 12 2.02 -8.48 -2.16
CA ASP A 12 0.93 -7.86 -2.89
C ASP A 12 -0.41 -8.57 -2.60
N ALA A 13 -1.49 -7.82 -2.73
CA ALA A 13 -2.84 -8.32 -2.49
C ALA A 13 -3.80 -7.82 -3.59
N PRO A 14 -4.87 -8.58 -3.89
CA PRO A 14 -5.80 -8.20 -4.98
C PRO A 14 -6.46 -6.84 -4.81
N GLY A 15 -6.59 -6.34 -3.57
CA GLY A 15 -7.24 -5.06 -3.28
C GLY A 15 -6.32 -3.83 -3.30
N MET A 16 -5.01 -3.98 -3.43
CA MET A 16 -4.07 -2.86 -3.28
C MET A 16 -4.26 -1.77 -4.35
N ASN A 17 -4.41 -2.12 -5.61
CA ASN A 17 -4.67 -1.14 -6.67
C ASN A 17 -5.97 -0.36 -6.46
N ALA A 18 -7.03 -1.01 -6.01
CA ALA A 18 -8.30 -0.36 -5.69
C ALA A 18 -8.15 0.62 -4.52
N ALA A 19 -7.40 0.22 -3.48
CA ALA A 19 -7.11 1.07 -2.33
C ALA A 19 -6.26 2.29 -2.70
N ILE A 20 -5.18 2.12 -3.49
CA ILE A 20 -4.39 3.24 -4.00
C ILE A 20 -5.28 4.22 -4.78
N ARG A 21 -6.11 3.69 -5.69
CA ARG A 21 -7.04 4.52 -6.46
C ARG A 21 -7.99 5.32 -5.57
N ALA A 22 -8.56 4.70 -4.53
CA ALA A 22 -9.44 5.36 -3.59
C ALA A 22 -8.74 6.52 -2.87
N VAL A 23 -7.53 6.27 -2.35
CA VAL A 23 -6.69 7.29 -1.70
C VAL A 23 -6.41 8.46 -2.65
N VAL A 24 -5.92 8.17 -3.86
CA VAL A 24 -5.54 9.21 -4.83
C VAL A 24 -6.74 10.05 -5.21
N ARG A 25 -7.85 9.42 -5.59
CA ARG A 25 -9.05 10.16 -6.02
C ARG A 25 -9.68 10.97 -4.91
N LYS A 26 -9.76 10.41 -3.69
CA LYS A 26 -10.30 11.14 -2.55
C LYS A 26 -9.42 12.32 -2.17
N ALA A 27 -8.12 12.14 -2.09
CA ALA A 27 -7.21 13.22 -1.78
C ALA A 27 -7.28 14.37 -2.80
N ILE A 28 -7.26 14.05 -4.09
CA ILE A 28 -7.40 15.06 -5.17
C ILE A 28 -8.74 15.82 -5.06
N SER A 29 -9.84 15.13 -4.72
CA SER A 29 -11.15 15.79 -4.55
C SER A 29 -11.18 16.76 -3.36
N GLU A 30 -10.28 16.62 -2.40
CA GLU A 30 -10.09 17.52 -1.26
C GLU A 30 -9.00 18.58 -1.52
N GLY A 31 -8.47 18.66 -2.74
CA GLY A 31 -7.42 19.60 -3.10
C GLY A 31 -6.03 19.24 -2.55
N ILE A 32 -5.80 17.96 -2.22
CA ILE A 32 -4.53 17.45 -1.69
C ILE A 32 -3.72 16.84 -2.84
N GLU A 33 -2.47 17.23 -2.98
CA GLU A 33 -1.52 16.62 -3.91
C GLU A 33 -1.11 15.23 -3.39
N VAL A 34 -1.04 14.24 -4.29
CA VAL A 34 -0.68 12.86 -3.93
C VAL A 34 0.57 12.41 -4.66
N TYR A 35 1.45 11.77 -3.93
CA TYR A 35 2.66 11.13 -4.44
C TYR A 35 2.60 9.63 -4.25
N GLY A 36 3.02 8.87 -5.24
CA GLY A 36 3.26 7.44 -5.14
C GLY A 36 4.71 7.17 -4.71
N ILE A 37 4.90 6.12 -3.93
CA ILE A 37 6.22 5.62 -3.58
C ILE A 37 6.33 4.20 -4.11
N ASN A 38 7.27 3.95 -5.03
CA ASN A 38 7.54 2.61 -5.53
C ASN A 38 8.25 1.76 -4.47
N HIS A 39 8.03 0.45 -4.51
CA HIS A 39 8.75 -0.52 -3.68
C HIS A 39 8.66 -0.27 -2.16
N GLY A 40 7.55 0.31 -1.69
CA GLY A 40 7.25 0.48 -0.27
C GLY A 40 8.30 1.29 0.50
N TYR A 41 8.71 0.79 1.66
CA TYR A 41 9.69 1.48 2.50
C TYR A 41 11.08 1.57 1.88
N ALA A 42 11.47 0.61 1.05
CA ALA A 42 12.74 0.69 0.32
C ALA A 42 12.78 1.90 -0.61
N GLY A 43 11.73 2.09 -1.39
CA GLY A 43 11.62 3.25 -2.28
C GLY A 43 11.46 4.57 -1.52
N MET A 44 10.80 4.56 -0.36
CA MET A 44 10.74 5.74 0.51
C MET A 44 12.14 6.22 0.89
N VAL A 45 12.99 5.31 1.35
CA VAL A 45 14.37 5.62 1.76
C VAL A 45 15.23 6.00 0.55
N ALA A 46 15.03 5.35 -0.58
CA ALA A 46 15.73 5.67 -1.83
C ALA A 46 15.27 6.98 -2.49
N GLY A 47 14.11 7.52 -2.10
CA GLY A 47 13.53 8.71 -2.74
C GLY A 47 12.84 8.40 -4.08
N ASP A 48 12.44 7.16 -4.33
CA ASP A 48 11.64 6.76 -5.52
C ASP A 48 10.18 7.19 -5.34
N ILE A 49 9.97 8.49 -5.39
CA ILE A 49 8.74 9.21 -5.07
C ILE A 49 8.34 10.06 -6.27
N PHE A 50 7.11 9.93 -6.73
CA PHE A 50 6.62 10.61 -7.93
C PHE A 50 5.17 11.08 -7.78
N PRO A 51 4.75 12.15 -8.48
CA PRO A 51 3.38 12.64 -8.38
C PRO A 51 2.38 11.70 -9.03
N LEU A 52 1.21 11.55 -8.39
CA LEU A 52 0.06 10.82 -8.90
C LEU A 52 -1.08 11.77 -9.27
N THR A 53 -1.74 11.45 -10.37
CA THR A 53 -2.91 12.17 -10.87
C THR A 53 -4.13 11.24 -10.93
N SER A 54 -5.30 11.78 -11.20
CA SER A 54 -6.49 10.95 -11.45
C SER A 54 -6.31 9.99 -12.63
N ALA A 55 -5.52 10.37 -13.64
CA ALA A 55 -5.19 9.52 -14.77
C ALA A 55 -4.24 8.38 -14.40
N SER A 56 -3.31 8.59 -13.47
CA SER A 56 -2.35 7.57 -13.00
C SER A 56 -3.05 6.33 -12.42
N VAL A 57 -4.26 6.50 -11.90
CA VAL A 57 -5.07 5.44 -11.29
C VAL A 57 -6.27 5.04 -12.16
N GLY A 58 -6.31 5.47 -13.42
CA GLY A 58 -7.26 4.99 -14.41
C GLY A 58 -7.12 3.49 -14.62
N ASP A 59 -8.22 2.78 -14.84
CA ASP A 59 -8.27 1.33 -15.12
C ASP A 59 -7.52 0.43 -14.10
N LYS A 60 -7.31 0.92 -12.88
CA LYS A 60 -6.63 0.16 -11.82
C LYS A 60 -7.57 -0.62 -10.90
N ILE A 61 -8.85 -0.22 -10.82
CA ILE A 61 -9.79 -0.81 -9.85
C ILE A 61 -10.04 -2.30 -10.06
N GLY A 62 -10.03 -2.77 -11.30
CA GLY A 62 -10.24 -4.18 -11.65
C GLY A 62 -8.95 -5.00 -11.79
N ARG A 63 -7.79 -4.42 -11.47
CA ARG A 63 -6.50 -5.09 -11.57
C ARG A 63 -5.98 -5.45 -10.19
N GLY A 64 -5.68 -6.73 -9.97
CA GLY A 64 -5.03 -7.19 -8.74
C GLY A 64 -3.60 -6.70 -8.59
N GLY A 65 -3.00 -7.00 -7.44
CA GLY A 65 -1.65 -6.57 -7.11
C GLY A 65 -1.52 -5.08 -6.87
N THR A 66 -0.33 -4.56 -7.04
CA THR A 66 0.01 -3.14 -6.85
C THR A 66 0.88 -2.60 -7.98
N PHE A 67 0.48 -1.51 -8.60
CA PHE A 67 1.29 -0.82 -9.62
C PHE A 67 2.41 0.04 -9.01
N LEU A 68 2.39 0.24 -7.69
CA LEU A 68 3.49 0.88 -6.95
C LEU A 68 4.57 -0.12 -6.56
N TYR A 69 4.37 -1.39 -6.89
CA TYR A 69 5.21 -2.49 -6.44
C TYR A 69 5.28 -2.57 -4.91
N SER A 70 5.90 -3.62 -4.42
CA SER A 70 6.21 -3.78 -3.00
C SER A 70 7.56 -4.46 -2.86
N ALA A 71 8.24 -4.18 -1.75
CA ALA A 71 9.47 -4.85 -1.40
C ALA A 71 9.54 -5.06 0.12
N ARG A 72 10.23 -6.12 0.52
CA ARG A 72 10.63 -6.28 1.92
C ARG A 72 11.86 -5.42 2.15
N TYR A 73 11.85 -4.65 3.23
CA TYR A 73 12.97 -3.78 3.60
C TYR A 73 13.22 -3.90 5.11
N PRO A 74 13.93 -4.96 5.55
CA PRO A 74 14.18 -5.21 6.97
C PRO A 74 14.92 -4.07 7.68
N GLU A 75 15.73 -3.31 6.95
CA GLU A 75 16.49 -2.17 7.45
C GLU A 75 15.58 -1.04 7.97
N PHE A 76 14.30 -1.02 7.55
CA PHE A 76 13.32 -0.07 8.09
C PHE A 76 12.95 -0.35 9.56
N ALA A 77 13.29 -1.52 10.09
CA ALA A 77 13.17 -1.81 11.52
C ALA A 77 14.16 -0.98 12.36
N GLN A 78 15.23 -0.47 11.76
CA GLN A 78 16.23 0.36 12.43
C GLN A 78 15.85 1.84 12.35
N VAL A 79 16.21 2.61 13.37
CA VAL A 79 15.88 4.05 13.48
C VAL A 79 16.48 4.84 12.31
N GLU A 80 17.68 4.48 11.87
CA GLU A 80 18.38 5.13 10.77
C GLU A 80 17.56 5.06 9.45
N GLY A 81 16.99 3.90 9.14
CA GLY A 81 16.13 3.70 7.96
C GLY A 81 14.84 4.52 8.06
N GLN A 82 14.24 4.57 9.25
CA GLN A 82 13.02 5.35 9.50
C GLN A 82 13.27 6.85 9.32
N LEU A 83 14.34 7.37 9.92
CA LEU A 83 14.71 8.79 9.81
C LEU A 83 15.10 9.17 8.37
N ALA A 84 15.84 8.31 7.67
CA ALA A 84 16.18 8.52 6.26
C ALA A 84 14.91 8.60 5.39
N GLY A 85 13.93 7.71 5.61
CA GLY A 85 12.64 7.78 4.93
C GLY A 85 11.89 9.07 5.20
N ILE A 86 11.80 9.50 6.46
CA ILE A 86 11.16 10.77 6.84
C ILE A 86 11.86 11.97 6.18
N GLU A 87 13.19 11.95 6.13
CA GLU A 87 13.96 13.01 5.47
C GLU A 87 13.60 13.12 3.98
N GLN A 88 13.50 11.98 3.27
CA GLN A 88 13.06 11.98 1.87
C GLN A 88 11.64 12.53 1.73
N LEU A 89 10.68 12.07 2.53
CA LEU A 89 9.31 12.60 2.51
C LEU A 89 9.29 14.12 2.68
N LYS A 90 10.08 14.66 3.62
CA LYS A 90 10.20 16.10 3.85
C LYS A 90 10.82 16.84 2.67
N LYS A 91 11.81 16.26 1.97
CA LYS A 91 12.39 16.86 0.75
C LYS A 91 11.35 17.06 -0.36
N PHE A 92 10.39 16.15 -0.48
CA PHE A 92 9.26 16.28 -1.40
C PHE A 92 8.11 17.14 -0.85
N GLY A 93 8.24 17.69 0.35
CA GLY A 93 7.20 18.46 1.01
C GLY A 93 5.98 17.65 1.40
N ILE A 94 6.13 16.34 1.58
CA ILE A 94 5.07 15.43 1.99
C ILE A 94 4.84 15.57 3.50
N GLU A 95 3.58 15.70 3.89
CA GLU A 95 3.17 15.99 5.28
C GLU A 95 2.55 14.76 5.97
N GLY A 96 2.28 13.70 5.23
CA GLY A 96 1.74 12.45 5.76
C GLY A 96 1.79 11.33 4.73
N VAL A 97 1.74 10.08 5.20
CA VAL A 97 1.81 8.91 4.34
C VAL A 97 0.67 7.94 4.62
N VAL A 98 0.11 7.36 3.56
CA VAL A 98 -0.84 6.26 3.63
C VAL A 98 -0.10 4.98 3.27
N VAL A 99 -0.10 4.02 4.19
CA VAL A 99 0.57 2.73 4.04
C VAL A 99 -0.49 1.65 3.83
N ILE A 100 -0.43 0.97 2.71
CA ILE A 100 -1.35 -0.13 2.38
C ILE A 100 -0.57 -1.45 2.50
N GLY A 101 -1.05 -2.36 3.36
CA GLY A 101 -0.37 -3.64 3.57
C GLY A 101 -0.89 -4.41 4.76
N GLY A 102 -0.12 -5.38 5.23
CA GLY A 102 -0.41 -6.22 6.38
C GLY A 102 0.26 -5.72 7.66
N ASP A 103 0.32 -6.60 8.66
CA ASP A 103 0.81 -6.30 10.01
C ASP A 103 2.22 -5.68 10.04
N GLY A 104 3.17 -6.27 9.31
CA GLY A 104 4.53 -5.71 9.24
C GLY A 104 4.59 -4.30 8.64
N SER A 105 3.67 -3.97 7.72
CA SER A 105 3.56 -2.63 7.14
C SER A 105 3.03 -1.62 8.17
N TYR A 106 2.11 -2.07 9.04
CA TYR A 106 1.57 -1.26 10.12
C TYR A 106 2.61 -0.95 11.19
N HIS A 107 3.48 -1.90 11.52
CA HIS A 107 4.62 -1.63 12.39
C HIS A 107 5.51 -0.51 11.84
N GLY A 108 5.79 -0.52 10.53
CA GLY A 108 6.52 0.57 9.88
C GLY A 108 5.79 1.92 9.97
N ALA A 109 4.48 1.95 9.72
CA ALA A 109 3.66 3.17 9.85
C ALA A 109 3.64 3.69 11.30
N MET A 110 3.55 2.80 12.28
CA MET A 110 3.62 3.14 13.70
C MET A 110 4.97 3.81 14.03
N ARG A 111 6.10 3.28 13.55
CA ARG A 111 7.42 3.88 13.74
C ARG A 111 7.52 5.30 13.17
N LEU A 112 6.95 5.54 11.98
CA LEU A 112 6.87 6.91 11.44
C LEU A 112 6.11 7.85 12.38
N THR A 113 5.00 7.39 12.92
CA THR A 113 4.17 8.17 13.86
C THR A 113 4.92 8.43 15.18
N GLU A 114 5.65 7.48 15.70
CA GLU A 114 6.51 7.64 16.90
C GLU A 114 7.58 8.73 16.70
N HIS A 115 8.08 8.88 15.47
CA HIS A 115 8.98 9.99 15.09
C HIS A 115 8.25 11.31 14.78
N GLY A 116 6.94 11.37 15.03
CA GLY A 116 6.12 12.57 14.81
C GLY A 116 5.75 12.81 13.34
N PHE A 117 5.92 11.82 12.46
CA PHE A 117 5.49 11.91 11.06
C PHE A 117 4.13 11.23 10.88
N PRO A 118 3.07 11.96 10.44
CA PRO A 118 1.73 11.38 10.32
C PRO A 118 1.67 10.21 9.33
N ALA A 119 1.17 9.06 9.80
CA ALA A 119 0.96 7.88 8.98
C ALA A 119 -0.41 7.25 9.27
N VAL A 120 -1.04 6.70 8.23
CA VAL A 120 -2.31 5.97 8.31
C VAL A 120 -2.13 4.63 7.60
N GLY A 121 -2.53 3.54 8.26
CA GLY A 121 -2.53 2.20 7.68
C GLY A 121 -3.89 1.83 7.07
N LEU A 122 -3.89 1.18 5.90
CA LEU A 122 -5.03 0.53 5.29
C LEU A 122 -4.77 -0.97 5.18
N PRO A 123 -5.72 -1.84 5.61
CA PRO A 123 -5.51 -3.28 5.68
C PRO A 123 -5.63 -3.95 4.31
N GLY A 124 -4.54 -3.94 3.54
CA GLY A 124 -4.44 -4.57 2.21
C GLY A 124 -3.61 -5.83 2.27
N THR A 125 -4.23 -6.97 2.61
CA THR A 125 -3.58 -8.29 2.71
C THR A 125 -4.59 -9.40 2.46
N ILE A 126 -4.11 -10.57 2.04
CA ILE A 126 -4.94 -11.78 1.87
C ILE A 126 -5.03 -12.62 3.16
N ASP A 127 -4.27 -12.29 4.21
CA ASP A 127 -4.18 -13.12 5.43
C ASP A 127 -5.36 -12.88 6.37
N ASN A 128 -6.05 -11.77 6.25
CA ASN A 128 -7.22 -11.39 7.08
C ASN A 128 -6.96 -11.46 8.59
N ASP A 129 -5.76 -11.12 9.03
CA ASP A 129 -5.25 -11.28 10.39
C ASP A 129 -4.96 -9.95 11.11
N ILE A 130 -5.48 -8.84 10.58
CA ILE A 130 -5.29 -7.51 11.17
C ILE A 130 -6.29 -7.28 12.30
N VAL A 131 -5.78 -7.09 13.50
CA VAL A 131 -6.60 -6.77 14.68
C VAL A 131 -7.35 -5.44 14.48
N GLY A 132 -8.64 -5.44 14.74
CA GLY A 132 -9.49 -4.25 14.61
C GLY A 132 -10.16 -4.08 13.25
N THR A 133 -10.00 -5.04 12.34
CA THR A 133 -10.75 -5.10 11.08
C THR A 133 -11.44 -6.47 10.93
N ASP A 134 -12.64 -6.50 10.40
CA ASP A 134 -13.36 -7.74 10.14
C ASP A 134 -12.87 -8.42 8.86
N PHE A 135 -12.65 -7.62 7.82
CA PHE A 135 -12.15 -8.09 6.52
C PHE A 135 -11.07 -7.16 5.99
N THR A 136 -9.97 -7.75 5.53
CA THR A 136 -8.92 -6.99 4.84
C THR A 136 -9.27 -6.78 3.37
N ILE A 137 -8.77 -5.68 2.81
CA ILE A 137 -9.04 -5.29 1.41
C ILE A 137 -8.34 -6.30 0.48
N GLY A 138 -9.15 -7.06 -0.27
CA GLY A 138 -8.67 -8.07 -1.21
C GLY A 138 -8.77 -9.52 -0.71
N PHE A 139 -9.11 -9.76 0.54
CA PHE A 139 -9.29 -11.12 1.07
C PHE A 139 -10.35 -11.91 0.30
N ASP A 140 -11.57 -11.40 0.19
CA ASP A 140 -12.65 -12.07 -0.53
C ASP A 140 -12.32 -12.32 -2.01
N THR A 141 -11.63 -11.39 -2.65
CA THR A 141 -11.16 -11.55 -4.03
C THR A 141 -10.15 -12.70 -4.14
N ALA A 142 -9.24 -12.81 -3.18
CA ALA A 142 -8.27 -13.91 -3.14
C ALA A 142 -8.97 -15.26 -2.96
N VAL A 143 -9.92 -15.35 -2.03
CA VAL A 143 -10.71 -16.57 -1.81
C VAL A 143 -11.48 -16.96 -3.07
N SER A 144 -12.17 -16.02 -3.71
CA SER A 144 -12.93 -16.27 -4.94
C SER A 144 -12.03 -16.75 -6.08
N THR A 145 -10.85 -16.18 -6.22
CA THR A 145 -9.86 -16.59 -7.23
C THR A 145 -9.37 -18.02 -7.01
N VAL A 146 -9.13 -18.40 -5.76
CA VAL A 146 -8.71 -19.77 -5.41
C VAL A 146 -9.82 -20.76 -5.71
N VAL A 147 -11.07 -20.47 -5.33
CA VAL A 147 -12.23 -21.35 -5.62
C VAL A 147 -12.40 -21.54 -7.12
N ASP A 148 -12.38 -20.47 -7.91
CA ASP A 148 -12.50 -20.52 -9.37
C ASP A 148 -11.37 -21.35 -10.02
N ALA A 149 -10.15 -21.22 -9.52
CA ALA A 149 -9.02 -22.02 -9.99
C ALA A 149 -9.16 -23.50 -9.65
N LEU A 150 -9.61 -23.82 -8.42
CA LEU A 150 -9.84 -25.20 -7.98
C LEU A 150 -10.93 -25.89 -8.79
N ASP A 151 -12.04 -25.22 -9.09
CA ASP A 151 -13.12 -25.74 -9.89
C ASP A 151 -12.63 -26.10 -11.30
N LYS A 152 -11.87 -25.21 -11.94
CA LYS A 152 -11.28 -25.47 -13.27
C LYS A 152 -10.30 -26.65 -13.27
N ILE A 153 -9.50 -26.80 -12.23
CA ILE A 153 -8.55 -27.92 -12.10
C ILE A 153 -9.31 -29.24 -11.87
N ARG A 154 -10.35 -29.21 -11.02
CA ARG A 154 -11.16 -30.39 -10.72
C ARG A 154 -11.88 -30.92 -11.96
N ASP A 155 -12.41 -30.07 -12.79
CA ASP A 155 -13.09 -30.47 -14.04
C ASP A 155 -12.15 -31.26 -14.96
N THR A 156 -10.88 -30.89 -15.03
CA THR A 156 -9.87 -31.58 -15.82
C THR A 156 -9.38 -32.88 -15.14
N SER A 157 -9.25 -32.91 -13.81
CA SER A 157 -8.69 -34.04 -13.08
C SER A 157 -9.65 -35.22 -12.99
N SER A 158 -10.94 -35.04 -13.26
CA SER A 158 -11.97 -36.07 -13.22
C SER A 158 -12.28 -36.64 -14.61
N SER A 159 -11.66 -36.14 -15.66
CA SER A 159 -11.78 -36.65 -17.04
C SER A 159 -10.55 -37.44 -17.45
#